data_7c0fabaaf3a56ae551b35e2cc9327c67
#
_entry.id   7c0fabaaf3a56ae551b35e2cc9327c67
#
_cell.length_a   1.000
_cell.length_b   1.000
_cell.length_c   1.000
_cell.angle_alpha   90.00
_cell.angle_beta   90.00
_cell.angle_gamma   90.00
#
_symmetry.space_group_name_H-M   'P 1'
#
loop_
_entity.id
_entity.type
_entity.pdbx_description
1 polymer ?
#
loop_
_entity_poly.entity_id
_entity_poly.type
_entity_poly.pdbx_seq_one_letter_code
_entity_poly.pdbx_strand_id
1 'polypeptide(L)'
;IKLNTKVDKAMLEKAKFHHVIVATGVVPRSLAGKLEGADLPQVMSYAELLSGEKSVGETVAVIGAGGIGFDVSEYLTAKHGQPLDELGPELLKDPSYRPKAQSIEEWREEWGVTSATDYQTEGGLIKPEAIKPIRQVYLMQRTKGRLGSGLNKTSGWVHRAHVKSHGVIQVSGAKYDKITNEGIWITNNQGQSQLLRVD
;
A
#
# COMPACT_ATOMS: atom_id res chain seq x y z
N ILE A 1 -32.81 -1.04 7.63
CA ILE A 1 -31.85 -0.67 6.58
C ILE A 1 -32.63 -0.38 5.32
N LYS A 2 -32.37 0.73 4.66
CA LYS A 2 -32.92 1.08 3.34
C LYS A 2 -31.80 1.09 2.33
N LEU A 3 -31.83 0.17 1.38
CA LEU A 3 -30.87 0.05 0.29
C LEU A 3 -31.33 0.89 -0.91
N ASN A 4 -30.40 1.18 -1.84
CA ASN A 4 -30.66 1.94 -3.07
C ASN A 4 -31.36 3.29 -2.83
N THR A 5 -31.07 3.91 -1.69
CA THR A 5 -31.69 5.17 -1.26
C THR A 5 -30.62 6.25 -1.18
N LYS A 6 -30.65 7.18 -2.13
CA LYS A 6 -29.82 8.39 -2.06
C LYS A 6 -30.42 9.34 -1.04
N VAL A 7 -29.67 9.62 0.01
CA VAL A 7 -30.08 10.56 1.06
C VAL A 7 -29.68 11.97 0.65
N ASP A 8 -30.64 12.90 0.73
CA ASP A 8 -30.42 14.33 0.50
C ASP A 8 -30.90 15.17 1.68
N LYS A 9 -30.65 16.47 1.61
CA LYS A 9 -31.02 17.41 2.66
C LYS A 9 -32.53 17.41 2.95
N ALA A 10 -33.37 17.39 1.92
CA ALA A 10 -34.83 17.45 2.06
C ALA A 10 -35.37 16.21 2.80
N MET A 11 -34.82 15.04 2.51
CA MET A 11 -35.17 13.79 3.21
C MET A 11 -34.80 13.86 4.69
N LEU A 12 -33.61 14.38 5.03
CA LEU A 12 -33.20 14.54 6.43
C LEU A 12 -34.07 15.53 7.19
N GLU A 13 -34.39 16.67 6.59
CA GLU A 13 -35.26 17.67 7.17
C GLU A 13 -36.70 17.14 7.41
N LYS A 14 -37.23 16.38 6.43
CA LYS A 14 -38.55 15.75 6.56
C LYS A 14 -38.59 14.68 7.66
N ALA A 15 -37.53 13.92 7.80
CA ALA A 15 -37.43 12.84 8.78
C ALA A 15 -37.22 13.32 10.21
N LYS A 16 -36.80 14.57 10.42
CA LYS A 16 -36.62 15.23 11.74
C LYS A 16 -35.77 14.39 12.71
N PHE A 17 -34.67 13.78 12.21
CA PHE A 17 -33.75 13.05 13.08
C PHE A 17 -33.10 13.98 14.10
N HIS A 18 -32.93 13.55 15.34
CA HIS A 18 -32.20 14.28 16.38
C HIS A 18 -30.70 14.32 16.09
N HIS A 19 -30.16 13.25 15.49
CA HIS A 19 -28.77 13.12 15.13
C HIS A 19 -28.64 12.42 13.76
N VAL A 20 -27.66 12.83 12.98
CA VAL A 20 -27.28 12.20 11.69
C VAL A 20 -25.82 11.82 11.73
N ILE A 21 -25.54 10.55 11.51
CA ILE A 21 -24.17 10.04 11.40
C ILE A 21 -23.84 9.95 9.92
N VAL A 22 -22.82 10.71 9.50
CA VAL A 22 -22.31 10.69 8.13
C VAL A 22 -21.19 9.65 8.04
N ALA A 23 -21.46 8.52 7.39
CA ALA A 23 -20.54 7.40 7.23
C ALA A 23 -20.46 7.00 5.75
N THR A 24 -20.20 7.98 4.87
CA THR A 24 -20.26 7.83 3.40
C THR A 24 -19.01 7.22 2.79
N GLY A 25 -18.01 6.89 3.61
CA GLY A 25 -16.73 6.35 3.15
C GLY A 25 -15.83 7.41 2.55
N VAL A 26 -14.78 6.95 1.88
CA VAL A 26 -13.77 7.77 1.21
C VAL A 26 -13.51 7.26 -0.20
N VAL A 27 -12.99 8.12 -1.05
CA VAL A 27 -12.52 7.78 -2.39
C VAL A 27 -11.04 8.10 -2.52
N PRO A 28 -10.29 7.39 -3.38
CA PRO A 28 -8.90 7.72 -3.67
C PRO A 28 -8.75 9.17 -4.12
N ARG A 29 -7.70 9.84 -3.63
CA ARG A 29 -7.39 11.20 -4.08
C ARG A 29 -6.80 11.14 -5.49
N SER A 30 -7.44 11.75 -6.46
CA SER A 30 -6.87 11.90 -7.80
C SER A 30 -5.71 12.89 -7.81
N LEU A 31 -4.66 12.55 -8.54
CA LEU A 31 -3.53 13.42 -8.89
C LEU A 31 -3.71 14.08 -10.25
N ALA A 32 -4.74 13.73 -11.02
CA ALA A 32 -5.05 14.34 -12.32
C ALA A 32 -5.17 15.86 -12.17
N GLY A 33 -4.51 16.60 -13.06
CA GLY A 33 -4.44 18.06 -13.02
C GLY A 33 -3.58 18.68 -11.89
N LYS A 34 -2.96 17.85 -11.04
CA LYS A 34 -2.08 18.30 -9.94
C LYS A 34 -0.63 17.88 -10.10
N LEU A 35 -0.39 16.85 -10.87
CA LEU A 35 0.92 16.32 -11.21
C LEU A 35 0.92 16.02 -12.72
N GLU A 36 1.87 16.59 -13.43
CA GLU A 36 2.04 16.34 -14.88
C GLU A 36 2.26 14.85 -15.12
N GLY A 37 1.54 14.26 -16.08
CA GLY A 37 1.60 12.84 -16.42
C GLY A 37 0.84 11.91 -15.46
N ALA A 38 0.07 12.44 -14.52
CA ALA A 38 -0.75 11.62 -13.61
C ALA A 38 -1.94 10.91 -14.29
N ASP A 39 -2.18 11.23 -15.57
CA ASP A 39 -3.19 10.64 -16.44
C ASP A 39 -2.63 9.57 -17.40
N LEU A 40 -1.32 9.30 -17.33
CA LEU A 40 -0.67 8.26 -18.12
C LEU A 40 -1.20 6.86 -17.76
N PRO A 41 -1.27 5.92 -18.73
CA PRO A 41 -1.86 4.59 -18.53
C PRO A 41 -1.26 3.78 -17.39
N GLN A 42 0.04 3.91 -17.12
CA GLN A 42 0.75 3.23 -16.05
C GLN A 42 0.47 3.82 -14.67
N VAL A 43 -0.17 4.98 -14.58
CA VAL A 43 -0.58 5.56 -13.31
C VAL A 43 -1.93 4.99 -12.89
N MET A 44 -1.99 4.54 -11.65
CA MET A 44 -3.21 3.94 -11.10
C MET A 44 -3.42 4.33 -9.65
N SER A 45 -4.65 4.25 -9.21
CA SER A 45 -4.99 4.37 -7.79
C SER A 45 -4.79 3.04 -7.07
N TYR A 46 -4.65 3.09 -5.74
CA TYR A 46 -4.62 1.88 -4.93
C TYR A 46 -5.90 1.02 -5.09
N ALA A 47 -7.02 1.63 -5.42
CA ALA A 47 -8.27 0.92 -5.63
C ALA A 47 -8.23 0.08 -6.91
N GLU A 48 -7.76 0.65 -8.03
CA GLU A 48 -7.58 -0.07 -9.30
C GLU A 48 -6.57 -1.21 -9.16
N LEU A 49 -5.48 -0.98 -8.39
CA LEU A 49 -4.50 -2.02 -8.09
C LEU A 49 -5.13 -3.17 -7.30
N LEU A 50 -5.73 -2.86 -6.14
CA LEU A 50 -6.23 -3.89 -5.22
C LEU A 50 -7.50 -4.60 -5.72
N SER A 51 -8.24 -4.01 -6.66
CA SER A 51 -9.35 -4.67 -7.35
C SER A 51 -8.90 -5.54 -8.52
N GLY A 52 -7.61 -5.50 -8.89
CA GLY A 52 -7.08 -6.23 -10.04
C GLY A 52 -7.55 -5.68 -11.39
N GLU A 53 -8.00 -4.42 -11.44
CA GLU A 53 -8.42 -3.78 -12.69
C GLU A 53 -7.24 -3.46 -13.60
N LYS A 54 -6.05 -3.22 -12.99
CA LYS A 54 -4.81 -2.93 -13.71
C LYS A 54 -3.68 -3.81 -13.19
N SER A 55 -2.88 -4.33 -14.10
CA SER A 55 -1.62 -5.01 -13.77
C SER A 55 -0.52 -4.00 -13.46
N VAL A 56 0.46 -4.41 -12.67
CA VAL A 56 1.64 -3.60 -12.33
C VAL A 56 2.91 -4.25 -12.85
N GLY A 57 3.90 -3.42 -13.16
CA GLY A 57 5.22 -3.86 -13.57
C GLY A 57 6.11 -4.37 -12.42
N GLU A 58 7.38 -4.59 -12.71
CA GLU A 58 8.36 -5.10 -11.76
C GLU A 58 8.93 -4.02 -10.83
N THR A 59 8.88 -2.75 -11.27
CA THR A 59 9.40 -1.60 -10.51
C THR A 59 8.30 -0.55 -10.33
N VAL A 60 7.93 -0.28 -9.09
CA VAL A 60 6.76 0.53 -8.75
C VAL A 60 7.11 1.70 -7.83
N ALA A 61 6.56 2.87 -8.11
CA ALA A 61 6.61 4.02 -7.22
C ALA A 61 5.26 4.25 -6.52
N VAL A 62 5.25 4.15 -5.21
CA VAL A 62 4.07 4.43 -4.36
C VAL A 62 4.16 5.85 -3.84
N ILE A 63 3.24 6.72 -4.29
CA ILE A 63 3.19 8.13 -3.91
C ILE A 63 2.32 8.29 -2.65
N GLY A 64 2.96 8.54 -1.52
CA GLY A 64 2.34 8.74 -0.23
C GLY A 64 2.62 7.63 0.76
N ALA A 65 3.25 7.97 1.90
CA ALA A 65 3.64 7.04 2.96
C ALA A 65 2.71 7.17 4.19
N GLY A 66 1.42 7.22 3.96
CA GLY A 66 0.37 7.00 4.97
C GLY A 66 0.04 5.50 5.10
N GLY A 67 -0.95 5.13 5.90
CA GLY A 67 -1.37 3.73 6.10
C GLY A 67 -1.53 2.97 4.78
N ILE A 68 -2.35 3.50 3.88
CA ILE A 68 -2.59 2.88 2.56
C ILE A 68 -1.28 2.70 1.75
N GLY A 69 -0.35 3.66 1.80
CA GLY A 69 0.92 3.53 1.09
C GLY A 69 1.78 2.40 1.64
N PHE A 70 1.77 2.17 2.94
CA PHE A 70 2.42 1.02 3.56
C PHE A 70 1.73 -0.28 3.16
N ASP A 71 0.39 -0.38 3.29
CA ASP A 71 -0.39 -1.57 2.92
C ASP A 71 -0.16 -1.96 1.44
N VAL A 72 -0.18 -0.98 0.54
CA VAL A 72 0.11 -1.18 -0.89
C VAL A 72 1.55 -1.66 -1.11
N SER A 73 2.52 -1.10 -0.39
CA SER A 73 3.92 -1.52 -0.51
C SER A 73 4.13 -2.96 0.00
N GLU A 74 3.45 -3.34 1.08
CA GLU A 74 3.43 -4.71 1.59
C GLU A 74 2.81 -5.66 0.58
N TYR A 75 1.64 -5.32 0.03
CA TYR A 75 0.97 -6.08 -1.01
C TYR A 75 1.86 -6.32 -2.24
N LEU A 76 2.52 -5.27 -2.74
CA LEU A 76 3.37 -5.33 -3.94
C LEU A 76 4.63 -6.17 -3.75
N THR A 77 5.09 -6.37 -2.52
CA THR A 77 6.32 -7.11 -2.21
C THR A 77 6.07 -8.49 -1.63
N ALA A 78 4.82 -8.83 -1.31
CA ALA A 78 4.46 -10.09 -0.68
C ALA A 78 4.77 -11.29 -1.57
N LYS A 79 5.37 -12.34 -0.97
CA LYS A 79 5.60 -13.64 -1.62
C LYS A 79 4.43 -14.61 -1.50
N HIS A 80 3.54 -14.36 -0.55
CA HIS A 80 2.48 -15.30 -0.17
C HIS A 80 1.19 -15.01 -0.93
N GLY A 81 0.72 -16.03 -1.61
CA GLY A 81 -0.39 -15.93 -2.54
C GLY A 81 0.07 -15.47 -3.93
N GLN A 82 -0.71 -15.82 -4.95
CA GLN A 82 -0.51 -15.17 -6.24
C GLN A 82 -0.87 -13.70 -6.06
N PRO A 83 -0.07 -12.76 -6.56
CA PRO A 83 -0.43 -11.35 -6.58
C PRO A 83 -1.82 -11.19 -7.19
N LEU A 84 -2.69 -10.42 -6.54
CA LEU A 84 -4.08 -10.24 -7.01
C LEU A 84 -4.13 -9.69 -8.44
N ASP A 85 -3.12 -8.93 -8.84
CA ASP A 85 -2.94 -8.42 -10.19
C ASP A 85 -2.67 -9.51 -11.25
N GLU A 86 -2.15 -10.69 -10.84
CA GLU A 86 -1.97 -11.85 -11.73
C GLU A 86 -3.22 -12.71 -11.84
N LEU A 87 -4.13 -12.62 -10.88
CA LEU A 87 -5.35 -13.44 -10.84
C LEU A 87 -6.46 -12.95 -11.77
N GLY A 88 -6.38 -11.70 -12.18
CA GLY A 88 -7.41 -11.05 -12.97
C GLY A 88 -8.70 -10.72 -12.18
N PRO A 89 -9.46 -9.73 -12.66
CA PRO A 89 -10.61 -9.19 -11.94
C PRO A 89 -11.77 -10.20 -11.78
N GLU A 90 -11.86 -11.21 -12.62
CA GLU A 90 -12.95 -12.22 -12.54
C GLU A 90 -12.80 -13.13 -11.32
N LEU A 91 -11.56 -13.52 -10.98
CA LEU A 91 -11.32 -14.37 -9.80
C LEU A 91 -11.59 -13.61 -8.50
N LEU A 92 -11.33 -12.30 -8.48
CA LEU A 92 -11.61 -11.44 -7.32
C LEU A 92 -13.12 -11.28 -7.05
N LYS A 93 -13.95 -11.47 -8.08
CA LYS A 93 -15.43 -11.46 -7.96
C LYS A 93 -16.00 -12.79 -7.48
N ASP A 94 -15.20 -13.86 -7.48
CA ASP A 94 -15.64 -15.16 -6.98
C ASP A 94 -15.72 -15.13 -5.45
N PRO A 95 -16.91 -15.20 -4.85
CA PRO A 95 -17.05 -15.16 -3.40
C PRO A 95 -16.48 -16.39 -2.69
N SER A 96 -16.15 -17.46 -3.42
CA SER A 96 -15.51 -18.67 -2.90
C SER A 96 -13.98 -18.57 -2.91
N TYR A 97 -13.40 -17.63 -3.66
CA TYR A 97 -11.95 -17.45 -3.72
C TYR A 97 -11.39 -17.12 -2.34
N ARG A 98 -10.35 -17.82 -1.97
CA ARG A 98 -9.56 -17.55 -0.76
C ARG A 98 -8.09 -17.55 -1.16
N PRO A 99 -7.37 -16.43 -0.97
CA PRO A 99 -5.93 -16.40 -1.15
C PRO A 99 -5.27 -17.47 -0.29
N LYS A 100 -4.21 -18.10 -0.79
CA LYS A 100 -3.42 -19.01 0.02
C LYS A 100 -2.87 -18.25 1.23
N ALA A 101 -3.28 -18.67 2.41
CA ALA A 101 -2.77 -18.11 3.64
C ALA A 101 -1.31 -18.54 3.85
N GLN A 102 -0.51 -17.65 4.44
CA GLN A 102 0.81 -17.97 4.93
C GLN A 102 0.72 -19.05 6.03
N SER A 103 1.58 -20.06 6.00
CA SER A 103 1.67 -21.02 7.09
C SER A 103 2.30 -20.39 8.34
N ILE A 104 2.13 -21.05 9.49
CA ILE A 104 2.76 -20.59 10.73
C ILE A 104 4.29 -20.66 10.64
N GLU A 105 4.81 -21.67 9.95
CA GLU A 105 6.23 -21.88 9.72
C GLU A 105 6.80 -20.75 8.85
N GLU A 106 6.20 -20.46 7.71
CA GLU A 106 6.58 -19.36 6.83
C GLU A 106 6.53 -18.00 7.56
N TRP A 107 5.50 -17.78 8.39
CA TRP A 107 5.39 -16.57 9.21
C TRP A 107 6.53 -16.46 10.24
N ARG A 108 6.87 -17.58 10.91
CA ARG A 108 7.98 -17.59 11.87
C ARG A 108 9.31 -17.29 11.20
N GLU A 109 9.59 -17.90 10.07
CA GLU A 109 10.81 -17.65 9.29
C GLU A 109 10.91 -16.17 8.89
N GLU A 110 9.82 -15.61 8.38
CA GLU A 110 9.76 -14.19 7.98
C GLU A 110 10.05 -13.25 9.17
N TRP A 111 9.49 -13.54 10.33
CA TRP A 111 9.64 -12.69 11.50
C TRP A 111 10.81 -13.06 12.39
N GLY A 112 11.55 -14.10 12.07
CA GLY A 112 12.68 -14.58 12.87
C GLY A 112 12.25 -15.10 14.23
N VAL A 113 11.20 -15.93 14.27
CA VAL A 113 10.67 -16.54 15.50
C VAL A 113 10.85 -18.05 15.43
N THR A 114 11.53 -18.64 16.46
CA THR A 114 11.71 -20.10 16.53
C THR A 114 10.41 -20.82 16.85
N SER A 115 10.40 -22.13 16.61
CA SER A 115 9.31 -22.99 17.05
C SER A 115 9.26 -23.07 18.60
N ALA A 116 8.10 -23.44 19.15
CA ALA A 116 7.92 -23.55 20.61
C ALA A 116 8.82 -24.62 21.26
N THR A 117 9.46 -25.50 20.49
CA THR A 117 10.33 -26.58 20.96
C THR A 117 11.80 -26.25 20.87
N ASP A 118 12.18 -25.14 20.23
CA ASP A 118 13.57 -24.73 20.05
C ASP A 118 13.85 -23.41 20.80
N TYR A 119 14.24 -23.55 22.07
CA TYR A 119 14.51 -22.42 22.97
C TYR A 119 16.00 -22.02 23.04
N GLN A 120 16.78 -22.34 22.04
CA GLN A 120 18.24 -22.09 22.07
C GLN A 120 18.61 -20.61 22.00
N THR A 121 17.64 -19.72 21.74
CA THR A 121 17.86 -18.28 21.64
C THR A 121 17.06 -17.51 22.67
N GLU A 122 17.51 -16.30 23.04
CA GLU A 122 16.82 -15.42 23.97
C GLU A 122 15.42 -15.05 23.47
N GLY A 123 14.39 -15.45 24.20
CA GLY A 123 12.99 -15.17 23.86
C GLY A 123 12.48 -15.80 22.56
N GLY A 124 13.18 -16.81 22.04
CA GLY A 124 12.78 -17.46 20.79
C GLY A 124 13.02 -16.62 19.53
N LEU A 125 13.85 -15.57 19.59
CA LEU A 125 14.20 -14.75 18.44
C LEU A 125 15.42 -15.31 17.71
N ILE A 126 15.32 -15.40 16.39
CA ILE A 126 16.43 -15.72 15.48
C ILE A 126 16.56 -14.62 14.44
N LYS A 127 17.68 -14.57 13.74
CA LYS A 127 17.82 -13.64 12.64
C LYS A 127 16.92 -14.09 11.48
N PRO A 128 15.95 -13.26 11.04
CA PRO A 128 15.11 -13.61 9.91
C PRO A 128 15.95 -13.73 8.63
N GLU A 129 15.54 -14.61 7.73
CA GLU A 129 16.13 -14.66 6.41
C GLU A 129 15.77 -13.39 5.60
N ALA A 130 16.71 -12.99 4.73
CA ALA A 130 16.46 -11.86 3.84
C ALA A 130 15.38 -12.22 2.83
N ILE A 131 14.29 -11.49 2.86
CA ILE A 131 13.19 -11.67 1.92
C ILE A 131 13.60 -11.06 0.57
N LYS A 132 13.52 -11.87 -0.50
CA LYS A 132 13.65 -11.35 -1.86
C LYS A 132 12.25 -10.91 -2.32
N PRO A 133 12.00 -9.61 -2.47
CA PRO A 133 10.68 -9.13 -2.90
C PRO A 133 10.41 -9.57 -4.34
N ILE A 134 9.14 -9.73 -4.68
CA ILE A 134 8.71 -10.03 -6.06
C ILE A 134 8.78 -8.80 -6.96
N ARG A 135 8.74 -7.60 -6.38
CA ARG A 135 8.87 -6.31 -7.09
C ARG A 135 9.80 -5.36 -6.35
N GLN A 136 10.44 -4.47 -7.08
CA GLN A 136 11.15 -3.33 -6.50
C GLN A 136 10.15 -2.20 -6.25
N VAL A 137 9.99 -1.79 -5.00
CA VAL A 137 9.02 -0.74 -4.61
C VAL A 137 9.73 0.46 -4.01
N TYR A 138 9.43 1.65 -4.52
CA TYR A 138 9.79 2.93 -3.93
C TYR A 138 8.60 3.50 -3.17
N LEU A 139 8.65 3.54 -1.85
CA LEU A 139 7.64 4.22 -1.03
C LEU A 139 8.09 5.65 -0.76
N MET A 140 7.30 6.63 -1.19
CA MET A 140 7.72 8.03 -1.21
C MET A 140 6.82 8.96 -0.41
N GLN A 141 7.42 9.96 0.24
CA GLN A 141 6.68 11.07 0.86
C GLN A 141 7.35 12.42 0.63
N ARG A 142 6.54 13.49 0.63
CA ARG A 142 7.01 14.88 0.50
C ARG A 142 7.64 15.39 1.79
N THR A 143 7.13 14.97 2.92
CA THR A 143 7.64 15.38 4.24
C THR A 143 9.03 14.80 4.48
N LYS A 144 9.95 15.61 4.99
CA LYS A 144 11.27 15.15 5.40
C LYS A 144 11.17 14.27 6.65
N GLY A 145 12.12 13.35 6.80
CA GLY A 145 12.23 12.47 7.96
C GLY A 145 11.66 11.07 7.74
N ARG A 146 11.43 10.35 8.82
CA ARG A 146 11.05 8.93 8.81
C ARG A 146 9.68 8.73 8.18
N LEU A 147 9.58 7.82 7.21
CA LEU A 147 8.30 7.41 6.64
C LEU A 147 7.45 6.71 7.71
N GLY A 148 6.12 6.90 7.63
CA GLY A 148 5.19 6.30 8.57
C GLY A 148 5.28 6.86 9.99
N SER A 149 5.81 8.07 10.21
CA SER A 149 5.79 8.74 11.53
C SER A 149 4.38 9.02 12.03
N GLY A 150 3.41 9.20 11.13
CA GLY A 150 2.00 9.41 11.42
C GLY A 150 1.15 8.13 11.50
N LEU A 151 1.75 6.95 11.38
CA LEU A 151 1.04 5.67 11.55
C LEU A 151 0.60 5.48 12.99
N ASN A 152 -0.40 4.61 13.19
CA ASN A 152 -0.90 4.26 14.50
C ASN A 152 0.24 3.81 15.43
N LYS A 153 0.23 4.27 16.68
CA LYS A 153 1.31 4.00 17.63
C LYS A 153 1.45 2.53 17.97
N THR A 154 0.36 1.77 17.96
CA THR A 154 0.35 0.35 18.31
C THR A 154 0.76 -0.58 17.16
N SER A 155 0.40 -0.28 15.90
CA SER A 155 0.66 -1.12 14.73
C SER A 155 1.71 -0.56 13.77
N GLY A 156 1.98 0.74 13.79
CA GLY A 156 2.87 1.38 12.82
C GLY A 156 4.31 0.87 12.84
N TRP A 157 4.78 0.29 13.94
CA TRP A 157 6.10 -0.34 13.99
C TRP A 157 6.14 -1.64 13.17
N VAL A 158 5.03 -2.40 13.14
CA VAL A 158 4.89 -3.63 12.33
C VAL A 158 5.02 -3.28 10.85
N HIS A 159 4.20 -2.35 10.35
CA HIS A 159 4.25 -1.91 8.95
C HIS A 159 5.65 -1.42 8.55
N ARG A 160 6.31 -0.63 9.40
CA ARG A 160 7.68 -0.18 9.13
C ARG A 160 8.71 -1.32 9.11
N ALA A 161 8.55 -2.30 9.99
CA ALA A 161 9.42 -3.49 10.02
C ALA A 161 9.21 -4.30 8.74
N HIS A 162 7.97 -4.53 8.36
CA HIS A 162 7.58 -5.31 7.19
C HIS A 162 8.12 -4.70 5.88
N VAL A 163 7.82 -3.44 5.58
CA VAL A 163 8.35 -2.81 4.36
C VAL A 163 9.88 -2.76 4.33
N LYS A 164 10.53 -2.68 5.50
CA LYS A 164 11.99 -2.73 5.59
C LYS A 164 12.54 -4.13 5.29
N SER A 165 11.95 -5.19 5.87
CA SER A 165 12.37 -6.57 5.65
C SER A 165 12.15 -7.00 4.19
N HIS A 166 11.12 -6.47 3.54
CA HIS A 166 10.80 -6.69 2.13
C HIS A 166 11.58 -5.78 1.16
N GLY A 167 12.59 -5.07 1.63
CA GLY A 167 13.50 -4.31 0.76
C GLY A 167 12.85 -3.09 0.08
N VAL A 168 11.73 -2.58 0.58
CA VAL A 168 11.09 -1.35 0.06
C VAL A 168 12.02 -0.16 0.23
N ILE A 169 12.31 0.52 -0.87
CA ILE A 169 13.17 1.71 -0.89
C ILE A 169 12.34 2.91 -0.43
N GLN A 170 12.75 3.49 0.69
CA GLN A 170 12.02 4.60 1.30
C GLN A 170 12.62 5.95 0.89
N VAL A 171 11.80 6.81 0.27
CA VAL A 171 12.21 8.14 -0.22
C VAL A 171 11.46 9.24 0.52
N SER A 172 12.15 10.00 1.36
CA SER A 172 11.57 11.11 2.12
C SER A 172 11.93 12.46 1.54
N GLY A 173 11.05 13.46 1.71
CA GLY A 173 11.26 14.84 1.27
C GLY A 173 11.31 14.98 -0.26
N ALA A 174 10.69 14.08 -0.99
CA ALA A 174 10.63 14.11 -2.44
C ALA A 174 9.54 15.07 -2.92
N LYS A 175 9.91 16.09 -3.66
CA LYS A 175 8.97 16.87 -4.46
C LYS A 175 8.74 16.12 -5.76
N TYR A 176 7.48 15.83 -6.08
CA TYR A 176 7.11 15.17 -7.34
C TYR A 176 6.99 16.23 -8.42
N ASP A 177 7.79 16.10 -9.47
CA ASP A 177 7.86 17.12 -10.53
C ASP A 177 6.96 16.73 -11.72
N LYS A 178 7.13 15.52 -12.27
CA LYS A 178 6.30 14.98 -13.35
C LYS A 178 6.45 13.47 -13.48
N ILE A 179 5.49 12.84 -14.13
CA ILE A 179 5.53 11.43 -14.53
C ILE A 179 5.71 11.37 -16.05
N THR A 180 6.51 10.44 -16.53
CA THR A 180 6.77 10.15 -17.94
C THR A 180 6.69 8.64 -18.18
N ASN A 181 6.78 8.21 -19.45
CA ASN A 181 6.83 6.78 -19.78
C ASN A 181 8.08 6.06 -19.23
N GLU A 182 9.10 6.81 -18.80
CA GLU A 182 10.31 6.22 -18.23
C GLU A 182 10.28 6.14 -16.69
N GLY A 183 9.27 6.73 -16.04
CA GLY A 183 9.15 6.78 -14.59
C GLY A 183 8.77 8.16 -14.06
N ILE A 184 9.08 8.41 -12.79
CA ILE A 184 8.75 9.65 -12.09
C ILE A 184 9.99 10.52 -11.85
N TRP A 185 9.92 11.78 -12.24
CA TRP A 185 10.89 12.80 -11.89
C TRP A 185 10.59 13.37 -10.51
N ILE A 186 11.59 13.39 -9.67
CA ILE A 186 11.52 13.96 -8.32
C ILE A 186 12.69 14.90 -8.06
N THR A 187 12.43 15.93 -7.27
CA THR A 187 13.51 16.75 -6.67
C THR A 187 13.72 16.28 -5.23
N ASN A 188 14.93 15.85 -4.91
CA ASN A 188 15.31 15.35 -3.60
C ASN A 188 15.51 16.48 -2.57
N ASN A 189 15.82 16.10 -1.31
CA ASN A 189 16.06 17.03 -0.20
C ASN A 189 17.22 18.03 -0.42
N GLN A 190 18.12 17.73 -1.36
CA GLN A 190 19.28 18.55 -1.72
C GLN A 190 18.99 19.49 -2.91
N GLY A 191 17.75 19.45 -3.43
CA GLY A 191 17.35 20.25 -4.59
C GLY A 191 17.79 19.65 -5.94
N GLN A 192 18.26 18.41 -5.95
CA GLN A 192 18.69 17.74 -7.16
C GLN A 192 17.51 17.01 -7.79
N SER A 193 17.30 17.22 -9.10
CA SER A 193 16.31 16.50 -9.88
C SER A 193 16.86 15.14 -10.31
N GLN A 194 16.07 14.11 -10.13
CA GLN A 194 16.41 12.73 -10.54
C GLN A 194 15.20 12.00 -11.10
N LEU A 195 15.45 11.11 -12.04
CA LEU A 195 14.45 10.17 -12.56
C LEU A 195 14.52 8.87 -11.74
N LEU A 196 13.41 8.50 -11.12
CA LEU A 196 13.21 7.14 -10.64
C LEU A 196 12.55 6.36 -11.77
N ARG A 197 13.29 5.41 -12.35
CA ARG A 197 12.78 4.54 -13.41
C ARG A 197 11.82 3.54 -12.79
N VAL A 198 10.59 3.56 -13.25
CA VAL A 198 9.51 2.64 -12.84
C VAL A 198 8.64 2.33 -14.06
N ASP A 199 8.00 1.16 -14.02
CA ASP A 199 7.16 0.67 -15.10
C ASP A 199 5.79 1.32 -15.14
#